data_67b731ebecf53667d1768943bd6e8166
#
_entry.id   67b731ebecf53667d1768943bd6e8166
#
_cell.length_a   1.000
_cell.length_b   1.000
_cell.length_c   1.000
_cell.angle_alpha   90.00
_cell.angle_beta   90.00
_cell.angle_gamma   90.00
#
_symmetry.space_group_name_H-M   'P 1'
#
loop_
_entity.id
_entity.type
_entity.pdbx_description
1 polymer ?
#
loop_
_entity_poly.entity_id
_entity_poly.type
_entity_poly.pdbx_seq_one_letter_code
_entity_poly.pdbx_strand_id
1 'polypeptide(L)'
;MNWKQPKVYAVKHKDEATRAASRSGGIFTALSDQVLSDGGVVYGCVLTDDFSAVHIRAENTKERNLMRESKYIQSKLGNTFKNVKLDLDTGKSVLFSGTSCQVAGLKKYLGKESDNLFCVDIVCHGVPSKKVWNAYLRWQEEKNHSKVVKVDFRNKRDFGWHDHVETLYFENGNSSNSYVFKNLFYGHTVLRPSCYECQYKSVMHPGDITIADYWGIEIAAPEFDDNKGVSLVLVNNEAGEDVLDMVKDELIWKQTKIEDSLQPPLKAPFLKPENREQFWCDFKNKSFEYISKKYGGSGLKNDTKILLKNIKKTLRSW
;
A
#
# COMPACT_ATOMS: atom_id res chain seq x y z
N MET A 1 -24.92 11.59 -8.22
CA MET A 1 -25.07 12.49 -7.02
C MET A 1 -23.74 12.57 -6.29
N ASN A 2 -23.28 13.77 -5.89
CA ASN A 2 -22.11 13.87 -5.00
C ASN A 2 -22.53 13.45 -3.59
N TRP A 3 -22.05 12.32 -3.13
CA TRP A 3 -22.27 11.86 -1.76
C TRP A 3 -21.54 12.77 -0.78
N LYS A 4 -22.20 13.11 0.33
CA LYS A 4 -21.57 13.94 1.38
C LYS A 4 -20.51 13.21 2.18
N GLN A 5 -20.60 11.87 2.22
CA GLN A 5 -19.66 10.98 2.88
C GLN A 5 -19.66 9.62 2.16
N PRO A 6 -18.53 8.87 2.16
CA PRO A 6 -18.47 7.53 1.61
C PRO A 6 -19.27 6.54 2.46
N LYS A 7 -19.77 5.47 1.83
CA LYS A 7 -20.22 4.27 2.55
C LYS A 7 -18.99 3.46 2.97
N VAL A 8 -19.01 2.89 4.16
CA VAL A 8 -17.84 2.21 4.75
C VAL A 8 -18.11 0.75 4.95
N TYR A 9 -17.18 -0.09 4.51
CA TYR A 9 -17.27 -1.53 4.66
C TYR A 9 -15.98 -2.16 5.19
N ALA A 10 -16.14 -3.18 6.04
CA ALA A 10 -15.10 -4.16 6.35
C ALA A 10 -15.24 -5.32 5.38
N VAL A 11 -14.14 -5.71 4.71
CA VAL A 11 -14.19 -6.69 3.62
C VAL A 11 -13.07 -7.71 3.71
N LYS A 12 -13.42 -9.00 3.53
CA LYS A 12 -12.49 -10.12 3.37
C LYS A 12 -12.88 -10.91 2.12
N HIS A 13 -11.91 -11.34 1.32
CA HIS A 13 -12.13 -12.28 0.23
C HIS A 13 -12.49 -13.67 0.78
N LYS A 14 -13.46 -14.37 0.19
CA LYS A 14 -13.85 -15.72 0.59
C LYS A 14 -12.75 -16.74 0.33
N ASP A 15 -12.03 -16.58 -0.80
CA ASP A 15 -10.86 -17.41 -1.09
C ASP A 15 -9.68 -17.03 -0.21
N GLU A 16 -9.31 -17.95 0.70
CA GLU A 16 -8.22 -17.77 1.66
C GLU A 16 -6.85 -17.62 0.98
N ALA A 17 -6.62 -18.24 -0.18
CA ALA A 17 -5.37 -18.11 -0.93
C ALA A 17 -5.20 -16.68 -1.50
N THR A 18 -6.26 -16.12 -2.06
CA THR A 18 -6.29 -14.73 -2.51
C THR A 18 -6.09 -13.74 -1.35
N ARG A 19 -6.74 -13.99 -0.21
CA ARG A 19 -6.58 -13.19 0.99
C ARG A 19 -5.17 -13.26 1.55
N ALA A 20 -4.56 -14.45 1.57
CA ALA A 20 -3.18 -14.65 2.03
C ALA A 20 -2.17 -13.94 1.13
N ALA A 21 -2.38 -13.96 -0.20
CA ALA A 21 -1.54 -13.29 -1.18
C ALA A 21 -1.77 -11.77 -1.28
N SER A 22 -2.75 -11.23 -0.54
CA SER A 22 -3.05 -9.80 -0.49
C SER A 22 -2.47 -9.17 0.77
N ARG A 23 -2.22 -7.86 0.77
CA ARG A 23 -1.75 -7.16 1.98
C ARG A 23 -2.82 -7.17 3.08
N SER A 24 -4.08 -6.93 2.72
CA SER A 24 -5.20 -6.85 3.64
C SER A 24 -6.26 -7.93 3.32
N GLY A 25 -7.52 -7.57 3.23
CA GLY A 25 -8.64 -8.50 3.00
C GLY A 25 -8.81 -9.02 1.58
N GLY A 26 -8.11 -8.47 0.57
CA GLY A 26 -8.14 -8.99 -0.80
C GLY A 26 -9.07 -8.27 -1.78
N ILE A 27 -9.70 -7.16 -1.38
CA ILE A 27 -10.65 -6.42 -2.22
C ILE A 27 -10.08 -5.99 -3.58
N PHE A 28 -8.82 -5.53 -3.65
CA PHE A 28 -8.19 -5.17 -4.93
C PHE A 28 -8.19 -6.32 -5.92
N THR A 29 -8.01 -7.55 -5.43
CA THR A 29 -8.04 -8.75 -6.27
C THR A 29 -9.45 -8.97 -6.83
N ALA A 30 -10.48 -8.97 -6.01
CA ALA A 30 -11.85 -9.15 -6.47
C ALA A 30 -12.26 -8.11 -7.53
N LEU A 31 -12.03 -6.81 -7.26
CA LEU A 31 -12.34 -5.73 -8.21
C LEU A 31 -11.58 -5.86 -9.53
N SER A 32 -10.30 -6.22 -9.47
CA SER A 32 -9.49 -6.37 -10.68
C SER A 32 -9.75 -7.67 -11.44
N ASP A 33 -10.16 -8.75 -10.77
CA ASP A 33 -10.60 -9.99 -11.43
C ASP A 33 -11.87 -9.75 -12.25
N GLN A 34 -12.84 -8.99 -11.71
CA GLN A 34 -14.05 -8.63 -12.43
C GLN A 34 -13.72 -7.88 -13.72
N VAL A 35 -12.91 -6.82 -13.64
CA VAL A 35 -12.53 -6.03 -14.83
C VAL A 35 -11.78 -6.87 -15.86
N LEU A 36 -10.88 -7.76 -15.43
CA LEU A 36 -10.15 -8.64 -16.34
C LEU A 36 -11.06 -9.70 -16.97
N SER A 37 -12.03 -10.25 -16.23
CA SER A 37 -13.00 -11.24 -16.75
C SER A 37 -13.90 -10.65 -17.84
N ASP A 38 -14.18 -9.36 -17.75
CA ASP A 38 -14.97 -8.60 -18.74
C ASP A 38 -14.11 -8.12 -19.94
N GLY A 39 -12.87 -8.60 -20.06
CA GLY A 39 -11.95 -8.23 -21.14
C GLY A 39 -11.33 -6.84 -21.00
N GLY A 40 -11.48 -6.22 -19.83
CA GLY A 40 -10.86 -4.94 -19.49
C GLY A 40 -9.38 -5.04 -19.14
N VAL A 41 -8.82 -3.93 -18.68
CA VAL A 41 -7.40 -3.83 -18.33
C VAL A 41 -7.22 -3.18 -16.95
N VAL A 42 -6.13 -3.54 -16.27
CA VAL A 42 -5.81 -3.04 -14.94
C VAL A 42 -4.48 -2.30 -14.97
N TYR A 43 -4.47 -1.09 -14.44
CA TYR A 43 -3.25 -0.32 -14.20
C TYR A 43 -2.95 -0.25 -12.71
N GLY A 44 -1.74 -0.63 -12.30
CA GLY A 44 -1.34 -0.62 -10.90
C GLY A 44 0.16 -0.63 -10.71
N CYS A 45 0.57 -0.46 -9.45
CA CYS A 45 1.96 -0.34 -9.08
C CYS A 45 2.62 -1.70 -8.84
N VAL A 46 3.79 -1.91 -9.43
CA VAL A 46 4.65 -3.09 -9.20
C VAL A 46 6.04 -2.67 -8.74
N LEU A 47 6.82 -3.60 -8.16
CA LEU A 47 8.26 -3.46 -7.98
C LEU A 47 8.98 -4.07 -9.19
N THR A 48 9.97 -3.36 -9.70
CA THR A 48 10.92 -3.86 -10.69
C THR A 48 12.07 -4.60 -10.01
N ASP A 49 12.92 -5.28 -10.77
CA ASP A 49 14.06 -6.03 -10.25
C ASP A 49 15.08 -5.13 -9.51
N ASP A 50 15.15 -3.84 -9.85
CA ASP A 50 15.94 -2.83 -9.13
C ASP A 50 15.22 -2.23 -7.92
N PHE A 51 14.12 -2.83 -7.50
CA PHE A 51 13.25 -2.38 -6.40
C PHE A 51 12.75 -0.93 -6.56
N SER A 52 12.57 -0.46 -7.80
CA SER A 52 11.83 0.74 -8.10
C SER A 52 10.34 0.42 -8.21
N ALA A 53 9.48 1.33 -7.77
CA ALA A 53 8.05 1.20 -8.02
C ALA A 53 7.69 1.86 -9.37
N VAL A 54 6.90 1.16 -10.19
CA VAL A 54 6.42 1.64 -11.48
C VAL A 54 4.96 1.24 -11.66
N HIS A 55 4.19 2.03 -12.41
CA HIS A 55 2.88 1.59 -12.87
C HIS A 55 3.04 0.80 -14.17
N ILE A 56 2.36 -0.34 -14.23
CA ILE A 56 2.26 -1.14 -15.43
C ILE A 56 0.79 -1.36 -15.80
N ARG A 57 0.55 -1.83 -17.01
CA ARG A 57 -0.73 -2.29 -17.54
C ARG A 57 -0.76 -3.82 -17.49
N ALA A 58 -1.87 -4.39 -17.06
CA ALA A 58 -2.13 -5.82 -17.00
C ALA A 58 -3.39 -6.18 -17.80
N GLU A 59 -3.33 -7.25 -18.57
CA GLU A 59 -4.46 -7.84 -19.31
C GLU A 59 -4.84 -9.24 -18.80
N ASN A 60 -4.13 -9.72 -17.79
CA ASN A 60 -4.36 -11.03 -17.20
C ASN A 60 -4.02 -11.03 -15.70
N THR A 61 -4.48 -12.08 -15.01
CA THR A 61 -4.30 -12.23 -13.57
C THR A 61 -2.83 -12.41 -13.16
N LYS A 62 -1.97 -13.00 -14.00
CA LYS A 62 -0.55 -13.19 -13.71
C LYS A 62 0.16 -11.83 -13.58
N GLU A 63 -0.05 -10.94 -14.51
CA GLU A 63 0.50 -9.57 -14.49
C GLU A 63 -0.10 -8.76 -13.34
N ARG A 64 -1.44 -8.82 -13.15
CA ARG A 64 -2.13 -8.13 -12.07
C ARG A 64 -1.64 -8.59 -10.69
N ASN A 65 -1.29 -9.85 -10.51
CA ASN A 65 -0.80 -10.36 -9.24
C ASN A 65 0.49 -9.67 -8.76
N LEU A 66 1.31 -9.13 -9.66
CA LEU A 66 2.48 -8.32 -9.33
C LEU A 66 2.10 -6.98 -8.66
N MET A 67 0.87 -6.52 -8.87
CA MET A 67 0.35 -5.28 -8.26
C MET A 67 -0.12 -5.47 -6.83
N ARG A 68 -0.36 -6.70 -6.38
CA ARG A 68 -0.74 -7.01 -4.99
C ARG A 68 0.29 -6.48 -4.01
N GLU A 69 -0.12 -6.30 -2.76
CA GLU A 69 0.69 -5.78 -1.66
C GLU A 69 1.07 -4.30 -1.80
N SER A 70 1.49 -3.71 -0.69
CA SER A 70 1.87 -2.29 -0.62
C SER A 70 3.34 -2.09 -0.98
N LYS A 71 3.64 -1.06 -1.79
CA LYS A 71 5.00 -0.61 -2.12
C LYS A 71 5.20 0.77 -1.48
N TYR A 72 5.95 0.82 -0.36
CA TYR A 72 6.15 2.06 0.41
C TYR A 72 7.25 2.94 -0.20
N ILE A 73 7.20 3.16 -1.51
CA ILE A 73 8.09 4.03 -2.29
C ILE A 73 7.30 4.71 -3.40
N GLN A 74 7.86 5.79 -3.95
CA GLN A 74 7.19 6.52 -5.02
C GLN A 74 7.17 5.73 -6.33
N SER A 75 5.99 5.48 -6.85
CA SER A 75 5.80 4.90 -8.17
C SER A 75 6.06 5.91 -9.29
N LYS A 76 6.76 5.47 -10.34
CA LYS A 76 6.91 6.20 -11.61
C LYS A 76 5.72 5.87 -12.50
N LEU A 77 5.01 6.90 -12.96
CA LEU A 77 3.86 6.76 -13.87
C LEU A 77 4.30 6.61 -15.34
N GLY A 78 5.43 7.22 -15.74
CA GLY A 78 5.86 7.18 -17.14
C GLY A 78 4.74 7.60 -18.10
N ASN A 79 4.42 6.72 -19.04
CA ASN A 79 3.35 6.93 -20.03
C ASN A 79 1.97 6.40 -19.57
N THR A 80 1.80 6.00 -18.31
CA THR A 80 0.59 5.34 -17.82
C THR A 80 -0.69 6.12 -18.15
N PHE A 81 -0.73 7.40 -17.90
CA PHE A 81 -1.93 8.22 -18.19
C PHE A 81 -2.26 8.27 -19.69
N LYS A 82 -1.24 8.34 -20.55
CA LYS A 82 -1.40 8.28 -22.00
C LYS A 82 -1.96 6.92 -22.43
N ASN A 83 -1.45 5.83 -21.86
CA ASN A 83 -1.91 4.48 -22.18
C ASN A 83 -3.34 4.23 -21.69
N VAL A 84 -3.69 4.70 -20.47
CA VAL A 84 -5.07 4.66 -19.98
C VAL A 84 -6.01 5.38 -20.95
N LYS A 85 -5.62 6.58 -21.42
CA LYS A 85 -6.43 7.32 -22.40
C LYS A 85 -6.62 6.53 -23.71
N LEU A 86 -5.56 5.89 -24.21
CA LEU A 86 -5.64 5.08 -25.44
C LEU A 86 -6.57 3.86 -25.27
N ASP A 87 -6.51 3.14 -24.13
CA ASP A 87 -7.40 2.03 -23.85
C ASP A 87 -8.88 2.49 -23.76
N LEU A 88 -9.13 3.61 -23.10
CA LEU A 88 -10.48 4.21 -23.02
C LEU A 88 -10.99 4.67 -24.41
N ASP A 89 -10.14 5.28 -25.21
CA ASP A 89 -10.48 5.74 -26.57
C ASP A 89 -10.78 4.54 -27.51
N THR A 90 -10.30 3.33 -27.18
CA THR A 90 -10.65 2.07 -27.90
C THR A 90 -11.84 1.33 -27.28
N GLY A 91 -12.51 1.91 -26.28
CA GLY A 91 -13.71 1.34 -25.65
C GLY A 91 -13.42 0.27 -24.58
N LYS A 92 -12.16 0.09 -24.17
CA LYS A 92 -11.83 -0.86 -23.10
C LYS A 92 -12.26 -0.34 -21.73
N SER A 93 -12.76 -1.25 -20.90
CA SER A 93 -12.91 -1.00 -19.46
C SER A 93 -11.54 -0.95 -18.78
N VAL A 94 -11.31 0.08 -17.98
CA VAL A 94 -10.03 0.33 -17.32
C VAL A 94 -10.21 0.45 -15.82
N LEU A 95 -9.53 -0.39 -15.04
CA LEU A 95 -9.31 -0.16 -13.62
C LEU A 95 -7.95 0.51 -13.43
N PHE A 96 -7.93 1.71 -12.86
CA PHE A 96 -6.69 2.39 -12.46
C PHE A 96 -6.57 2.40 -10.94
N SER A 97 -5.49 1.81 -10.41
CA SER A 97 -5.19 1.84 -8.98
C SER A 97 -3.93 2.66 -8.69
N GLY A 98 -4.02 3.59 -7.74
CA GLY A 98 -2.90 4.44 -7.35
C GLY A 98 -3.14 5.17 -6.02
N THR A 99 -2.23 6.08 -5.68
CA THR A 99 -2.50 7.01 -4.58
C THR A 99 -3.54 8.06 -5.02
N SER A 100 -4.25 8.66 -4.07
CA SER A 100 -5.30 9.65 -4.38
C SER A 100 -4.80 10.78 -5.28
N CYS A 101 -3.58 11.28 -5.06
CA CYS A 101 -3.01 12.32 -5.93
C CYS A 101 -2.71 11.81 -7.36
N GLN A 102 -2.46 10.51 -7.55
CA GLN A 102 -2.29 9.91 -8.88
C GLN A 102 -3.64 9.74 -9.59
N VAL A 103 -4.67 9.29 -8.87
CA VAL A 103 -6.04 9.20 -9.38
C VAL A 103 -6.56 10.58 -9.79
N ALA A 104 -6.42 11.58 -8.92
CA ALA A 104 -6.81 12.95 -9.24
C ALA A 104 -6.03 13.52 -10.43
N GLY A 105 -4.72 13.20 -10.52
CA GLY A 105 -3.89 13.55 -11.67
C GLY A 105 -4.36 12.91 -12.98
N LEU A 106 -4.75 11.63 -12.94
CA LEU A 106 -5.31 10.93 -14.10
C LEU A 106 -6.63 11.57 -14.54
N LYS A 107 -7.60 11.74 -13.63
CA LYS A 107 -8.90 12.35 -13.93
C LYS A 107 -8.71 13.76 -14.54
N LYS A 108 -7.77 14.55 -14.00
CA LYS A 108 -7.44 15.87 -14.56
C LYS A 108 -6.78 15.78 -15.94
N TYR A 109 -5.90 14.79 -16.18
CA TYR A 109 -5.25 14.58 -17.48
C TYR A 109 -6.27 14.20 -18.56
N LEU A 110 -7.26 13.37 -18.23
CA LEU A 110 -8.30 12.95 -19.17
C LEU A 110 -9.26 14.10 -19.49
N GLY A 111 -9.52 15.00 -18.55
CA GLY A 111 -10.33 16.22 -18.73
C GLY A 111 -11.83 15.96 -18.93
N LYS A 112 -12.26 14.71 -18.96
CA LYS A 112 -13.66 14.26 -19.07
C LYS A 112 -13.88 12.99 -18.25
N GLU A 113 -15.07 12.77 -17.79
CA GLU A 113 -15.50 11.52 -17.19
C GLU A 113 -15.65 10.44 -18.25
N SER A 114 -15.54 9.19 -17.86
CA SER A 114 -15.71 8.02 -18.73
C SER A 114 -16.33 6.88 -17.92
N ASP A 115 -17.44 6.34 -18.40
CA ASP A 115 -18.13 5.21 -17.78
C ASP A 115 -17.27 3.92 -17.81
N ASN A 116 -16.27 3.87 -18.69
CA ASN A 116 -15.34 2.76 -18.78
C ASN A 116 -14.11 2.91 -17.88
N LEU A 117 -14.00 4.01 -17.08
CA LEU A 117 -12.88 4.21 -16.15
C LEU A 117 -13.34 4.00 -14.72
N PHE A 118 -12.77 3.01 -14.07
CA PHE A 118 -12.95 2.76 -12.66
C PHE A 118 -11.66 3.04 -11.88
N CYS A 119 -11.70 3.92 -10.90
CA CYS A 119 -10.55 4.35 -10.12
C CYS A 119 -10.59 3.82 -8.69
N VAL A 120 -9.56 3.06 -8.32
CA VAL A 120 -9.32 2.59 -6.95
C VAL A 120 -8.14 3.34 -6.36
N ASP A 121 -8.38 4.20 -5.38
CA ASP A 121 -7.26 4.81 -4.67
C ASP A 121 -7.03 4.16 -3.29
N ILE A 122 -5.93 4.55 -2.65
CA ILE A 122 -5.56 4.01 -1.34
C ILE A 122 -5.54 5.10 -0.28
N VAL A 123 -5.87 4.74 0.96
CA VAL A 123 -5.56 5.60 2.12
C VAL A 123 -4.04 5.69 2.26
N CYS A 124 -3.49 6.81 1.82
CA CYS A 124 -2.06 6.99 1.65
C CYS A 124 -1.43 7.66 2.86
N HIS A 125 -0.46 7.01 3.51
CA HIS A 125 0.29 7.60 4.63
C HIS A 125 1.23 8.73 4.17
N GLY A 126 1.74 8.65 2.95
CA GLY A 126 2.72 9.55 2.35
C GLY A 126 3.73 8.76 1.52
N VAL A 127 4.62 9.45 0.84
CA VAL A 127 5.61 8.84 -0.04
C VAL A 127 7.02 9.18 0.43
N PRO A 128 7.83 8.19 0.80
CA PRO A 128 9.21 8.42 1.23
C PRO A 128 10.14 8.70 0.05
N SER A 129 11.28 9.30 0.35
CA SER A 129 12.33 9.58 -0.62
C SER A 129 12.95 8.29 -1.18
N LYS A 130 13.01 8.15 -2.50
CA LYS A 130 13.72 7.06 -3.17
C LYS A 130 15.21 7.02 -2.81
N LYS A 131 15.84 8.17 -2.53
CA LYS A 131 17.26 8.22 -2.10
C LYS A 131 17.46 7.46 -0.79
N VAL A 132 16.54 7.63 0.16
CA VAL A 132 16.59 6.94 1.46
C VAL A 132 16.34 5.44 1.28
N TRP A 133 15.39 5.06 0.45
CA TRP A 133 15.13 3.66 0.10
C TRP A 133 16.37 2.98 -0.50
N ASN A 134 16.97 3.58 -1.50
CA ASN A 134 18.16 3.02 -2.15
C ASN A 134 19.36 2.94 -1.19
N ALA A 135 19.51 3.90 -0.28
CA ALA A 135 20.56 3.85 0.74
C ALA A 135 20.32 2.76 1.79
N TYR A 136 19.04 2.55 2.16
CA TYR A 136 18.62 1.45 3.03
C TYR A 136 18.94 0.07 2.42
N LEU A 137 18.63 -0.13 1.13
CA LEU A 137 18.94 -1.40 0.45
C LEU A 137 20.44 -1.66 0.41
N ARG A 138 21.25 -0.68 -0.01
CA ARG A 138 22.71 -0.82 -0.03
C ARG A 138 23.28 -1.16 1.35
N TRP A 139 22.83 -0.46 2.40
CA TRP A 139 23.25 -0.75 3.77
C TRP A 139 22.91 -2.18 4.20
N GLN A 140 21.75 -2.68 3.83
CA GLN A 140 21.35 -4.06 4.11
C GLN A 140 22.19 -5.07 3.32
N GLU A 141 22.51 -4.79 2.05
CA GLU A 141 23.38 -5.62 1.21
C GLU A 141 24.80 -5.69 1.78
N GLU A 142 25.37 -4.54 2.18
CA GLU A 142 26.68 -4.45 2.84
C GLU A 142 26.70 -5.26 4.14
N LYS A 143 25.69 -5.10 5.01
CA LYS A 143 25.58 -5.79 6.29
C LYS A 143 25.45 -7.32 6.13
N ASN A 144 24.79 -7.79 5.07
CA ASN A 144 24.55 -9.21 4.83
C ASN A 144 25.53 -9.83 3.81
N HIS A 145 26.46 -9.04 3.29
CA HIS A 145 27.44 -9.45 2.26
C HIS A 145 26.78 -10.16 1.06
N SER A 146 25.59 -9.71 0.65
CA SER A 146 24.82 -10.33 -0.43
C SER A 146 23.79 -9.37 -1.00
N LYS A 147 23.44 -9.54 -2.28
CA LYS A 147 22.42 -8.74 -2.97
C LYS A 147 21.02 -9.07 -2.49
N VAL A 148 20.17 -8.05 -2.39
CA VAL A 148 18.73 -8.22 -2.18
C VAL A 148 18.11 -8.74 -3.47
N VAL A 149 17.32 -9.82 -3.36
CA VAL A 149 16.59 -10.43 -4.50
C VAL A 149 15.08 -10.32 -4.35
N LYS A 150 14.57 -10.08 -3.12
CA LYS A 150 13.14 -9.88 -2.89
C LYS A 150 12.92 -9.01 -1.66
N VAL A 151 11.88 -8.21 -1.70
CA VAL A 151 11.42 -7.35 -0.59
C VAL A 151 9.97 -7.66 -0.28
N ASP A 152 9.69 -7.88 1.00
CA ASP A 152 8.35 -7.85 1.56
C ASP A 152 8.29 -6.68 2.55
N PHE A 153 7.60 -5.62 2.19
CA PHE A 153 7.50 -4.43 3.04
C PHE A 153 6.74 -4.66 4.35
N ARG A 154 5.87 -5.67 4.37
CA ARG A 154 5.09 -6.05 5.54
C ARG A 154 4.79 -7.54 5.50
N ASN A 155 5.71 -8.33 5.98
CA ASN A 155 5.63 -9.79 5.95
C ASN A 155 4.49 -10.31 6.84
N LYS A 156 3.29 -10.30 6.26
CA LYS A 156 2.06 -10.77 6.91
C LYS A 156 2.10 -12.27 7.18
N ARG A 157 2.69 -13.04 6.27
CA ARG A 157 2.76 -14.49 6.38
C ARG A 157 3.46 -14.94 7.66
N ASP A 158 4.57 -14.29 7.99
CA ASP A 158 5.42 -14.71 9.11
C ASP A 158 5.08 -13.98 10.42
N PHE A 159 4.54 -12.75 10.36
CA PHE A 159 4.34 -11.90 11.53
C PHE A 159 2.88 -11.53 11.79
N GLY A 160 1.96 -11.95 10.91
CA GLY A 160 0.56 -11.58 10.97
C GLY A 160 0.27 -10.19 10.40
N TRP A 161 -1.01 -9.89 10.24
CA TRP A 161 -1.46 -8.65 9.60
C TRP A 161 -1.24 -7.41 10.48
N HIS A 162 -1.39 -7.54 11.81
CA HIS A 162 -1.20 -6.42 12.74
C HIS A 162 0.25 -5.93 12.81
N ASP A 163 1.21 -6.76 12.42
CA ASP A 163 2.62 -6.36 12.44
C ASP A 163 3.08 -5.68 11.16
N HIS A 164 4.08 -4.80 11.32
CA HIS A 164 4.78 -4.21 10.19
C HIS A 164 6.26 -4.51 10.32
N VAL A 165 6.66 -5.67 9.81
CA VAL A 165 8.05 -6.11 9.71
C VAL A 165 8.43 -6.16 8.25
N GLU A 166 9.47 -5.43 7.84
CA GLU A 166 10.07 -5.59 6.51
C GLU A 166 10.93 -6.83 6.51
N THR A 167 10.80 -7.65 5.47
CA THR A 167 11.69 -8.78 5.22
C THR A 167 12.40 -8.61 3.89
N LEU A 168 13.72 -8.64 3.93
CA LEU A 168 14.59 -8.66 2.75
C LEU A 168 15.15 -10.07 2.58
N TYR A 169 15.09 -10.58 1.37
CA TYR A 169 15.66 -11.87 1.00
C TYR A 169 16.88 -11.63 0.13
N PHE A 170 17.95 -12.40 0.37
CA PHE A 170 19.24 -12.22 -0.27
C PHE A 170 19.59 -13.38 -1.20
N GLU A 171 20.45 -13.12 -2.17
CA GLU A 171 20.93 -14.09 -3.16
C GLU A 171 21.59 -15.32 -2.52
N ASN A 172 22.25 -15.15 -1.37
CA ASN A 172 22.86 -16.24 -0.60
C ASN A 172 21.86 -17.13 0.15
N GLY A 173 20.54 -16.94 -0.06
CA GLY A 173 19.48 -17.69 0.59
C GLY A 173 19.08 -17.20 1.98
N ASN A 174 19.79 -16.24 2.55
CA ASN A 174 19.45 -15.65 3.85
C ASN A 174 18.30 -14.65 3.75
N SER A 175 17.73 -14.30 4.89
CA SER A 175 16.75 -13.21 5.01
C SER A 175 17.06 -12.33 6.22
N SER A 176 16.67 -11.05 6.15
CA SER A 176 16.78 -10.09 7.25
C SER A 176 15.43 -9.43 7.52
N ASN A 177 15.01 -9.47 8.77
CA ASN A 177 13.83 -8.79 9.25
C ASN A 177 14.23 -7.46 9.90
N SER A 178 13.53 -6.37 9.57
CA SER A 178 13.89 -5.03 10.00
C SER A 178 12.67 -4.19 10.34
N TYR A 179 12.88 -3.19 11.19
CA TYR A 179 11.94 -2.09 11.42
C TYR A 179 12.50 -0.73 10.95
N VAL A 180 13.71 -0.72 10.40
CA VAL A 180 14.44 0.52 10.15
C VAL A 180 13.72 1.40 9.14
N PHE A 181 13.38 0.86 7.97
CA PHE A 181 12.71 1.65 6.93
C PHE A 181 11.30 2.06 7.36
N LYS A 182 10.55 1.16 8.00
CA LYS A 182 9.26 1.47 8.62
C LYS A 182 9.36 2.63 9.60
N ASN A 183 10.34 2.61 10.51
CA ASN A 183 10.50 3.67 11.52
C ASN A 183 10.86 5.02 10.88
N LEU A 184 11.72 5.01 9.85
CA LEU A 184 12.00 6.20 9.04
C LEU A 184 10.74 6.73 8.35
N PHE A 185 9.92 5.85 7.81
CA PHE A 185 8.67 6.19 7.13
C PHE A 185 7.61 6.78 8.09
N TYR A 186 7.33 6.10 9.20
CA TYR A 186 6.36 6.57 10.21
C TYR A 186 6.90 7.71 11.09
N GLY A 187 8.21 7.92 11.13
CA GLY A 187 8.82 9.12 11.69
C GLY A 187 8.61 10.37 10.83
N HIS A 188 8.05 10.20 9.64
CA HIS A 188 7.69 11.24 8.66
C HIS A 188 8.86 12.04 8.11
N THR A 189 10.07 11.96 8.66
CA THR A 189 11.24 12.75 8.25
C THR A 189 11.63 12.56 6.77
N VAL A 190 11.31 11.39 6.21
CA VAL A 190 11.68 10.98 4.84
C VAL A 190 10.61 11.27 3.79
N LEU A 191 9.43 11.77 4.19
CA LEU A 191 8.31 12.01 3.27
C LEU A 191 8.62 13.16 2.30
N ARG A 192 7.99 13.12 1.12
CA ARG A 192 8.00 14.24 0.17
C ARG A 192 7.39 15.49 0.81
N PRO A 193 7.93 16.69 0.53
CA PRO A 193 7.36 17.94 1.05
C PRO A 193 5.85 18.09 0.80
N SER A 194 5.37 17.76 -0.41
CA SER A 194 3.95 17.81 -0.77
C SER A 194 3.04 16.88 0.05
N CYS A 195 3.59 15.87 0.73
CA CYS A 195 2.80 14.98 1.58
C CYS A 195 2.38 15.63 2.90
N TYR A 196 3.08 16.68 3.35
CA TYR A 196 2.69 17.44 4.55
C TYR A 196 1.55 18.43 4.30
N GLU A 197 1.26 18.72 3.04
CA GLU A 197 0.18 19.64 2.59
C GLU A 197 -0.80 18.90 1.67
N CYS A 198 -0.95 17.58 1.87
CA CYS A 198 -1.73 16.73 0.98
C CYS A 198 -3.23 17.01 1.13
N GLN A 199 -3.87 17.52 0.10
CA GLN A 199 -5.31 17.82 0.07
C GLN A 199 -6.21 16.57 0.06
N TYR A 200 -5.65 15.37 -0.12
CA TYR A 200 -6.39 14.10 -0.17
C TYR A 200 -6.37 13.35 1.17
N LYS A 201 -5.88 13.96 2.24
CA LYS A 201 -5.92 13.38 3.57
C LYS A 201 -7.19 13.80 4.31
N SER A 202 -8.27 13.22 3.90
CA SER A 202 -9.61 13.37 4.45
C SER A 202 -10.41 12.12 4.11
N VAL A 203 -11.66 12.06 4.50
CA VAL A 203 -12.58 10.98 4.10
C VAL A 203 -13.07 11.12 2.64
N MET A 204 -12.88 12.29 2.03
CA MET A 204 -13.26 12.54 0.64
C MET A 204 -12.10 12.25 -0.29
N HIS A 205 -12.26 11.25 -1.13
CA HIS A 205 -11.23 10.75 -2.02
C HIS A 205 -11.64 10.87 -3.50
N PRO A 206 -10.69 10.99 -4.43
CA PRO A 206 -10.98 11.12 -5.86
C PRO A 206 -11.28 9.80 -6.56
N GLY A 207 -10.97 8.66 -5.94
CA GLY A 207 -11.30 7.33 -6.46
C GLY A 207 -12.79 7.03 -6.34
N ASP A 208 -13.29 6.08 -7.11
CA ASP A 208 -14.66 5.59 -7.00
C ASP A 208 -14.78 4.68 -5.77
N ILE A 209 -13.70 3.93 -5.51
CA ILE A 209 -13.49 3.20 -4.24
C ILE A 209 -12.12 3.59 -3.67
N THR A 210 -12.05 3.76 -2.34
CA THR A 210 -10.79 3.90 -1.59
C THR A 210 -10.57 2.67 -0.73
N ILE A 211 -9.38 2.09 -0.79
CA ILE A 211 -9.04 0.89 -0.04
C ILE A 211 -7.89 1.10 0.95
N ALA A 212 -7.92 0.37 2.07
CA ALA A 212 -6.86 0.38 3.08
C ALA A 212 -6.85 -0.90 3.91
N ASP A 213 -5.87 -1.02 4.82
CA ASP A 213 -6.01 -1.88 6.00
C ASP A 213 -7.09 -1.29 6.92
N TYR A 214 -7.97 -2.10 7.49
CA TYR A 214 -8.99 -1.63 8.42
C TYR A 214 -8.44 -1.57 9.85
N TRP A 215 -7.63 -0.56 10.15
CA TRP A 215 -7.19 -0.30 11.52
C TRP A 215 -8.38 0.15 12.37
N GLY A 216 -8.58 -0.50 13.53
CA GLY A 216 -9.76 -0.31 14.40
C GLY A 216 -10.85 -1.36 14.18
N ILE A 217 -10.60 -2.39 13.35
CA ILE A 217 -11.55 -3.46 13.09
C ILE A 217 -11.94 -4.22 14.36
N GLU A 218 -11.03 -4.31 15.32
CA GLU A 218 -11.24 -4.93 16.63
C GLU A 218 -12.34 -4.22 17.47
N ILE A 219 -12.67 -2.96 17.11
CA ILE A 219 -13.75 -2.19 17.70
C ILE A 219 -14.97 -2.19 16.78
N ALA A 220 -14.77 -1.93 15.47
CA ALA A 220 -15.84 -1.77 14.49
C ALA A 220 -16.59 -3.08 14.21
N ALA A 221 -15.86 -4.19 14.13
CA ALA A 221 -16.40 -5.54 13.87
C ALA A 221 -15.40 -6.60 14.37
N PRO A 222 -15.37 -6.88 15.70
CA PRO A 222 -14.40 -7.79 16.32
C PRO A 222 -14.37 -9.17 15.70
N GLU A 223 -15.50 -9.67 15.22
CA GLU A 223 -15.65 -10.96 14.54
C GLU A 223 -14.91 -11.05 13.19
N PHE A 224 -14.50 -9.91 12.63
CA PHE A 224 -13.70 -9.86 11.40
C PHE A 224 -12.21 -9.98 11.68
N ASP A 225 -11.75 -9.68 12.90
CA ASP A 225 -10.33 -9.68 13.25
C ASP A 225 -9.80 -11.08 13.56
N ASP A 226 -9.10 -11.65 12.61
CA ASP A 226 -8.42 -12.95 12.72
C ASP A 226 -6.92 -12.85 12.45
N ASN A 227 -6.36 -11.63 12.45
CA ASN A 227 -4.96 -11.32 12.13
C ASN A 227 -4.49 -11.75 10.74
N LYS A 228 -5.43 -12.06 9.80
CA LYS A 228 -5.11 -12.40 8.41
C LYS A 228 -5.34 -11.24 7.44
N GLY A 229 -5.92 -10.14 7.92
CA GLY A 229 -6.16 -8.92 7.16
C GLY A 229 -7.63 -8.69 6.82
N VAL A 230 -8.07 -7.45 7.06
CA VAL A 230 -9.40 -6.94 6.71
C VAL A 230 -9.21 -5.66 5.91
N SER A 231 -9.81 -5.57 4.74
CA SER A 231 -9.80 -4.34 3.95
C SER A 231 -10.84 -3.37 4.47
N LEU A 232 -10.42 -2.11 4.73
CA LEU A 232 -11.32 -0.97 4.76
C LEU A 232 -11.66 -0.60 3.32
N VAL A 233 -12.94 -0.45 3.03
CA VAL A 233 -13.45 -0.02 1.73
C VAL A 233 -14.34 1.19 1.94
N LEU A 234 -13.95 2.32 1.36
CA LEU A 234 -14.77 3.52 1.26
C LEU A 234 -15.34 3.58 -0.16
N VAL A 235 -16.64 3.48 -0.28
CA VAL A 235 -17.36 3.65 -1.57
C VAL A 235 -17.72 5.13 -1.68
N ASN A 236 -17.15 5.81 -2.67
CA ASN A 236 -17.18 7.26 -2.74
C ASN A 236 -18.30 7.83 -3.64
N ASN A 237 -18.85 6.99 -4.54
CA ASN A 237 -19.91 7.37 -5.49
C ASN A 237 -20.68 6.15 -5.98
N GLU A 238 -21.66 6.37 -6.86
CA GLU A 238 -22.53 5.33 -7.44
C GLU A 238 -21.72 4.31 -8.27
N ALA A 239 -20.77 4.76 -9.10
CA ALA A 239 -19.91 3.86 -9.88
C ALA A 239 -19.10 2.90 -8.97
N GLY A 240 -18.61 3.40 -7.82
CA GLY A 240 -17.96 2.57 -6.83
C GLY A 240 -18.90 1.55 -6.18
N GLU A 241 -20.17 1.92 -5.96
CA GLU A 241 -21.18 1.01 -5.44
C GLU A 241 -21.49 -0.11 -6.44
N ASP A 242 -21.72 0.24 -7.71
CA ASP A 242 -22.02 -0.72 -8.77
C ASP A 242 -20.92 -1.77 -8.91
N VAL A 243 -19.65 -1.34 -8.92
CA VAL A 243 -18.51 -2.28 -9.05
C VAL A 243 -18.32 -3.12 -7.78
N LEU A 244 -18.56 -2.54 -6.59
CA LEU A 244 -18.54 -3.34 -5.36
C LEU A 244 -19.64 -4.41 -5.37
N ASP A 245 -20.84 -4.06 -5.84
CA ASP A 245 -21.97 -4.97 -5.90
C ASP A 245 -21.69 -6.16 -6.82
N MET A 246 -21.01 -5.94 -7.96
CA MET A 246 -20.60 -7.01 -8.87
C MET A 246 -19.70 -8.07 -8.23
N VAL A 247 -18.94 -7.71 -7.20
CA VAL A 247 -17.96 -8.62 -6.56
C VAL A 247 -18.38 -9.09 -5.16
N LYS A 248 -19.54 -8.68 -4.66
CA LYS A 248 -20.01 -9.03 -3.30
C LYS A 248 -20.08 -10.53 -3.04
N ASP A 249 -20.38 -11.31 -4.07
CA ASP A 249 -20.49 -12.77 -3.95
C ASP A 249 -19.13 -13.44 -3.67
N GLU A 250 -18.03 -12.79 -4.01
CA GLU A 250 -16.68 -13.25 -3.71
C GLU A 250 -16.19 -12.81 -2.30
N LEU A 251 -17.00 -12.02 -1.59
CA LEU A 251 -16.59 -11.32 -0.38
C LEU A 251 -17.38 -11.74 0.85
N ILE A 252 -16.74 -11.72 2.00
CA ILE A 252 -17.36 -11.59 3.32
C ILE A 252 -17.26 -10.12 3.67
N TRP A 253 -18.39 -9.46 3.89
CA TRP A 253 -18.41 -8.02 4.11
C TRP A 253 -19.44 -7.60 5.17
N LYS A 254 -19.16 -6.45 5.78
CA LYS A 254 -20.05 -5.82 6.75
C LYS A 254 -19.97 -4.31 6.58
N GLN A 255 -21.12 -3.65 6.50
CA GLN A 255 -21.14 -2.19 6.54
C GLN A 255 -20.83 -1.71 7.97
N THR A 256 -19.99 -0.70 8.09
CA THR A 256 -19.55 -0.10 9.37
C THR A 256 -19.74 1.42 9.32
N LYS A 257 -19.41 2.09 10.42
CA LYS A 257 -19.51 3.55 10.50
C LYS A 257 -18.18 4.21 10.13
N ILE A 258 -18.27 5.41 9.55
CA ILE A 258 -17.08 6.18 9.19
C ILE A 258 -16.21 6.51 10.41
N GLU A 259 -16.85 6.78 11.55
CA GLU A 259 -16.19 7.13 12.82
C GLU A 259 -15.26 6.02 13.29
N ASP A 260 -15.65 4.76 13.10
CA ASP A 260 -14.90 3.57 13.52
C ASP A 260 -13.70 3.27 12.58
N SER A 261 -13.64 3.91 11.42
CA SER A 261 -12.61 3.72 10.39
C SER A 261 -11.57 4.83 10.31
N LEU A 262 -11.74 5.89 11.11
CA LEU A 262 -10.93 7.11 11.04
C LEU A 262 -9.49 6.91 11.50
N GLN A 263 -8.66 6.38 10.64
CA GLN A 263 -7.21 6.36 10.83
C GLN A 263 -6.56 7.72 10.49
N PRO A 264 -5.34 8.02 10.98
CA PRO A 264 -4.74 9.36 10.85
C PRO A 264 -4.75 9.97 9.45
N PRO A 265 -4.43 9.21 8.36
CA PRO A 265 -4.46 9.77 7.01
C PRO A 265 -5.85 10.16 6.49
N LEU A 266 -6.94 9.69 7.14
CA LEU A 266 -8.31 10.09 6.82
C LEU A 266 -8.77 11.35 7.56
N LYS A 267 -7.95 11.87 8.46
CA LYS A 267 -8.27 13.06 9.28
C LYS A 267 -7.58 14.32 8.79
N ALA A 268 -6.25 14.25 8.59
CA ALA A 268 -5.44 15.39 8.18
C ALA A 268 -4.07 14.97 7.64
N PRO A 269 -3.36 15.85 6.93
CA PRO A 269 -1.95 15.68 6.63
C PRO A 269 -1.11 15.57 7.92
N PHE A 270 -0.04 14.76 7.86
CA PHE A 270 0.93 14.73 8.96
C PHE A 270 1.72 16.02 9.02
N LEU A 271 2.01 16.49 10.22
CA LEU A 271 2.87 17.65 10.41
C LEU A 271 4.31 17.34 9.96
N LYS A 272 4.98 18.34 9.39
CA LYS A 272 6.41 18.25 9.09
C LYS A 272 7.16 18.13 10.43
N PRO A 273 7.97 17.05 10.65
CA PRO A 273 8.71 16.90 11.91
C PRO A 273 9.76 17.98 12.09
N GLU A 274 9.93 18.48 13.30
CA GLU A 274 10.94 19.51 13.64
C GLU A 274 12.37 19.05 13.31
N ASN A 275 12.67 17.76 13.51
CA ASN A 275 13.99 17.20 13.26
C ASN A 275 14.23 16.83 11.77
N ARG A 276 13.31 17.18 10.85
CA ARG A 276 13.45 16.81 9.44
C ARG A 276 14.67 17.44 8.77
N GLU A 277 14.97 18.68 9.07
CA GLU A 277 16.14 19.36 8.48
C GLU A 277 17.45 18.75 9.00
N GLN A 278 17.51 18.44 10.30
CA GLN A 278 18.64 17.73 10.87
C GLN A 278 18.79 16.32 10.26
N PHE A 279 17.69 15.60 10.04
CA PHE A 279 17.72 14.31 9.34
C PHE A 279 18.41 14.42 7.97
N TRP A 280 18.01 15.40 7.15
CA TRP A 280 18.59 15.55 5.81
C TRP A 280 20.04 16.01 5.83
N CYS A 281 20.43 16.81 6.81
CA CYS A 281 21.83 17.17 7.05
C CYS A 281 22.65 15.91 7.41
N ASP A 282 22.16 15.11 8.35
CA ASP A 282 22.82 13.87 8.75
C ASP A 282 22.86 12.85 7.60
N PHE A 283 21.77 12.69 6.87
CA PHE A 283 21.68 11.77 5.72
C PHE A 283 22.68 12.10 4.62
N LYS A 284 22.99 13.38 4.42
CA LYS A 284 24.00 13.85 3.46
C LYS A 284 25.44 13.60 3.94
N ASN A 285 25.70 13.70 5.25
CA ASN A 285 27.05 13.81 5.79
C ASN A 285 27.47 12.61 6.66
N LYS A 286 26.57 11.68 6.99
CA LYS A 286 26.83 10.52 7.85
C LYS A 286 26.53 9.21 7.12
N SER A 287 27.06 8.10 7.64
CA SER A 287 26.77 6.76 7.14
C SER A 287 25.30 6.38 7.36
N PHE A 288 24.79 5.46 6.57
CA PHE A 288 23.42 4.95 6.79
C PHE A 288 23.31 4.17 8.10
N GLU A 289 24.37 3.56 8.59
CA GLU A 289 24.44 2.96 9.93
C GLU A 289 24.13 4.00 11.03
N TYR A 290 24.65 5.21 10.93
CA TYR A 290 24.30 6.30 11.85
C TYR A 290 22.82 6.69 11.73
N ILE A 291 22.31 6.79 10.50
CA ILE A 291 20.90 7.11 10.22
C ILE A 291 19.99 6.04 10.81
N SER A 292 20.32 4.77 10.62
CA SER A 292 19.54 3.64 11.11
C SER A 292 19.45 3.63 12.65
N LYS A 293 20.52 3.96 13.34
CA LYS A 293 20.55 4.07 14.83
C LYS A 293 19.77 5.28 15.32
N LYS A 294 20.03 6.45 14.77
CA LYS A 294 19.45 7.71 15.28
C LYS A 294 17.98 7.88 14.96
N TYR A 295 17.57 7.48 13.76
CA TYR A 295 16.23 7.74 13.23
C TYR A 295 15.42 6.46 12.91
N GLY A 296 16.10 5.37 12.57
CA GLY A 296 15.50 4.09 12.22
C GLY A 296 15.30 3.15 13.41
N GLY A 297 15.82 3.52 14.59
CA GLY A 297 15.68 2.72 15.81
C GLY A 297 16.40 1.37 15.74
N SER A 298 17.45 1.23 14.92
CA SER A 298 18.30 0.03 14.96
C SER A 298 19.10 0.00 16.26
N GLY A 299 19.30 -1.19 16.82
CA GLY A 299 20.05 -1.41 18.06
C GLY A 299 19.40 -2.47 18.94
N LEU A 300 20.11 -2.86 20.01
CA LEU A 300 19.80 -4.00 20.86
C LEU A 300 18.30 -4.18 21.22
N LYS A 301 17.58 -3.10 21.54
CA LYS A 301 16.16 -3.17 21.93
C LYS A 301 15.24 -3.65 20.80
N ASN A 302 15.43 -3.17 19.57
CA ASN A 302 14.63 -3.58 18.41
C ASN A 302 15.09 -4.92 17.84
N ASP A 303 16.39 -5.18 17.86
CA ASP A 303 16.97 -6.45 17.44
C ASP A 303 16.49 -7.58 18.36
N THR A 304 16.41 -7.37 19.67
CA THR A 304 15.82 -8.30 20.65
C THR A 304 14.32 -8.52 20.37
N LYS A 305 13.56 -7.48 20.05
CA LYS A 305 12.14 -7.58 19.71
C LYS A 305 11.91 -8.44 18.46
N ILE A 306 12.74 -8.26 17.43
CA ILE A 306 12.70 -9.09 16.21
C ILE A 306 13.08 -10.53 16.54
N LEU A 307 14.13 -10.75 17.32
CA LEU A 307 14.57 -12.08 17.74
C LEU A 307 13.45 -12.83 18.48
N LEU A 308 12.79 -12.19 19.45
CA LEU A 308 11.67 -12.79 20.19
C LEU A 308 10.49 -13.15 19.27
N LYS A 309 10.22 -12.34 18.23
CA LYS A 309 9.18 -12.66 17.24
C LYS A 309 9.56 -13.85 16.37
N ASN A 310 10.83 -13.93 15.94
CA ASN A 310 11.34 -15.07 15.19
C ASN A 310 11.23 -16.38 16.01
N ILE A 311 11.60 -16.35 17.30
CA ILE A 311 11.46 -17.49 18.20
C ILE A 311 9.99 -17.93 18.32
N LYS A 312 9.07 -16.99 18.55
CA LYS A 312 7.63 -17.29 18.59
C LYS A 312 7.10 -17.89 17.28
N LYS A 313 7.64 -17.48 16.14
CA LYS A 313 7.30 -18.07 14.83
C LYS A 313 7.74 -19.54 14.76
N THR A 314 9.00 -19.81 15.11
CA THR A 314 9.55 -21.18 15.11
C THR A 314 8.73 -22.10 16.03
N LEU A 315 8.32 -21.61 17.21
CA LEU A 315 7.50 -22.39 18.15
C LEU A 315 6.04 -22.61 17.68
N ARG A 316 5.53 -21.84 16.72
CA ARG A 316 4.18 -22.04 16.14
C ARG A 316 4.18 -22.96 14.92
N SER A 317 5.34 -23.27 14.38
CA SER A 317 5.53 -24.18 13.24
C SER A 317 5.80 -25.61 13.65
N TRP A 318 5.85 -25.89 14.95
CA TRP A 318 5.84 -27.20 15.62
C TRP A 318 4.46 -27.45 16.26
#